data_ae2649c7599581b770e62800bc759618
#
_entry.id   ae2649c7599581b770e62800bc759618
#
_cell.length_a   1.000
_cell.length_b   1.000
_cell.length_c   1.000
_cell.angle_alpha   90.00
_cell.angle_beta   90.00
_cell.angle_gamma   90.00
#
_symmetry.space_group_name_H-M   'P 1'
#
loop_
_entity.id
_entity.type
_entity.pdbx_description
1 polymer ?
#
loop_
_entity_poly.entity_id
_entity_poly.type
_entity_poly.pdbx_seq_one_letter_code
_entity_poly.pdbx_strand_id
1 'polypeptide(L)'
;HVLVTEGLYDKEYVAQHGFGFEAFAAELAPYTPEWAYPETGIEPAVIRETAREMARFRPATLVHPGRHATWYGDDAQRSRAVALLNALLGSWGRKGGFYAPVSMDVPGYPYPAYPAAARGKVDNPGGKYPFALETLTTGIREGTITGQPYPAKGWFTYATNLVTARPNEAETIR
;
A
#
# COMPACT_ATOMS: atom_id res chain seq x y z
N HIS A 1 0.64 -9.63 -15.59
CA HIS A 1 0.88 -10.75 -16.50
C HIS A 1 0.45 -10.41 -17.93
N VAL A 2 -0.83 -10.10 -18.17
CA VAL A 2 -1.38 -9.85 -19.54
C VAL A 2 -0.63 -8.72 -20.24
N LEU A 3 -0.37 -7.60 -19.57
CA LEU A 3 0.37 -6.47 -20.17
C LEU A 3 1.77 -6.88 -20.66
N VAL A 4 2.44 -7.74 -19.92
CA VAL A 4 3.80 -8.18 -20.25
C VAL A 4 3.77 -9.23 -21.35
N THR A 5 2.96 -10.27 -21.21
CA THR A 5 2.92 -11.40 -22.18
C THR A 5 2.36 -11.03 -23.54
N GLU A 6 1.45 -10.08 -23.61
CA GLU A 6 0.90 -9.55 -24.86
C GLU A 6 1.69 -8.33 -25.38
N GLY A 7 2.75 -7.91 -24.68
CA GLY A 7 3.59 -6.79 -25.09
C GLY A 7 2.87 -5.43 -25.10
N LEU A 8 1.83 -5.28 -24.26
CA LEU A 8 0.95 -4.10 -24.21
C LEU A 8 1.45 -2.99 -23.28
N TYR A 9 2.52 -3.22 -22.53
CA TYR A 9 3.11 -2.23 -21.65
C TYR A 9 3.82 -1.09 -22.43
N ASP A 10 4.09 0.02 -21.78
CA ASP A 10 4.85 1.14 -22.35
C ASP A 10 6.35 0.80 -22.36
N LYS A 11 6.81 0.25 -23.48
CA LYS A 11 8.19 -0.26 -23.64
C LYS A 11 9.22 0.84 -23.47
N GLU A 12 8.95 2.01 -24.00
CA GLU A 12 9.88 3.14 -23.92
C GLU A 12 10.02 3.63 -22.48
N TYR A 13 8.88 3.82 -21.81
CA TYR A 13 8.87 4.23 -20.41
C TYR A 13 9.58 3.22 -19.51
N VAL A 14 9.30 1.94 -19.68
CA VAL A 14 9.95 0.86 -18.91
C VAL A 14 11.45 0.80 -19.19
N ALA A 15 11.88 0.99 -20.43
CA ALA A 15 13.31 1.02 -20.77
C ALA A 15 14.05 2.22 -20.16
N GLN A 16 13.38 3.36 -20.06
CA GLN A 16 14.00 4.58 -19.52
C GLN A 16 14.00 4.64 -17.98
N HIS A 17 12.98 4.09 -17.34
CA HIS A 17 12.73 4.26 -15.91
C HIS A 17 12.70 2.95 -15.11
N GLY A 18 12.65 1.80 -15.79
CA GLY A 18 12.62 0.49 -15.16
C GLY A 18 14.01 -0.09 -14.93
N PHE A 19 14.10 -0.91 -13.89
CA PHE A 19 15.28 -1.73 -13.61
C PHE A 19 14.84 -3.17 -13.34
N GLY A 20 15.56 -4.15 -13.92
CA GLY A 20 15.29 -5.57 -13.69
C GLY A 20 14.03 -6.11 -14.38
N PHE A 21 13.61 -5.50 -15.48
CA PHE A 21 12.36 -5.87 -16.17
C PHE A 21 12.34 -7.34 -16.63
N GLU A 22 13.46 -7.89 -17.11
CA GLU A 22 13.54 -9.28 -17.58
C GLU A 22 13.28 -10.26 -16.43
N ALA A 23 13.88 -10.02 -15.26
CA ALA A 23 13.67 -10.84 -14.08
C ALA A 23 12.21 -10.73 -13.59
N PHE A 24 11.65 -9.54 -13.59
CA PHE A 24 10.26 -9.30 -13.25
C PHE A 24 9.29 -9.99 -14.22
N ALA A 25 9.56 -9.91 -15.53
CA ALA A 25 8.74 -10.56 -16.55
C ALA A 25 8.75 -12.10 -16.39
N ALA A 26 9.92 -12.67 -16.08
CA ALA A 26 10.05 -14.10 -15.80
C ALA A 26 9.28 -14.52 -14.55
N GLU A 27 9.35 -13.73 -13.49
CA GLU A 27 8.61 -13.96 -12.24
C GLU A 27 7.10 -13.93 -12.44
N LEU A 28 6.59 -13.13 -13.38
CA LEU A 28 5.17 -13.02 -13.68
C LEU A 28 4.59 -14.23 -14.42
N ALA A 29 5.40 -15.12 -14.98
CA ALA A 29 4.94 -16.20 -15.83
C ALA A 29 3.85 -17.09 -15.19
N PRO A 30 3.95 -17.53 -13.92
CA PRO A 30 2.94 -18.37 -13.29
C PRO A 30 1.67 -17.62 -12.89
N TYR A 31 1.69 -16.30 -12.78
CA TYR A 31 0.56 -15.49 -12.29
C TYR A 31 -0.40 -15.13 -13.43
N THR A 32 -1.03 -16.14 -14.00
CA THR A 32 -1.99 -16.01 -15.10
C THR A 32 -3.37 -15.55 -14.61
N PRO A 33 -4.26 -15.06 -15.49
CA PRO A 33 -5.65 -14.82 -15.12
C PRO A 33 -6.36 -16.05 -14.56
N GLU A 34 -6.04 -17.25 -15.03
CA GLU A 34 -6.57 -18.52 -14.51
C GLU A 34 -6.06 -18.81 -13.11
N TRP A 35 -4.80 -18.49 -12.82
CA TRP A 35 -4.24 -18.57 -11.47
C TRP A 35 -4.98 -17.62 -10.51
N ALA A 36 -5.36 -16.45 -10.97
CA ALA A 36 -6.03 -15.45 -10.13
C ALA A 36 -7.50 -15.80 -9.83
N TYR A 37 -8.16 -16.56 -10.69
CA TYR A 37 -9.59 -16.83 -10.59
C TYR A 37 -10.03 -17.47 -9.26
N PRO A 38 -9.40 -18.53 -8.75
CA PRO A 38 -9.78 -19.16 -7.49
C PRO A 38 -9.68 -18.21 -6.27
N GLU A 39 -8.74 -17.27 -6.32
CA GLU A 39 -8.51 -16.34 -5.23
C GLU A 39 -9.43 -15.11 -5.28
N THR A 40 -9.77 -14.66 -6.48
CA THR A 40 -10.48 -13.39 -6.67
C THR A 40 -11.95 -13.56 -7.06
N GLY A 41 -12.33 -14.69 -7.62
CA GLY A 41 -13.63 -14.89 -8.25
C GLY A 41 -13.84 -14.10 -9.54
N ILE A 42 -12.79 -13.43 -10.07
CA ILE A 42 -12.89 -12.63 -11.29
C ILE A 42 -12.56 -13.51 -12.49
N GLU A 43 -13.49 -13.60 -13.43
CA GLU A 43 -13.32 -14.43 -14.63
C GLU A 43 -12.08 -14.01 -15.43
N PRO A 44 -11.27 -15.00 -15.90
CA PRO A 44 -10.04 -14.73 -16.65
C PRO A 44 -10.21 -13.84 -17.86
N ALA A 45 -11.34 -13.95 -18.55
CA ALA A 45 -11.70 -13.09 -19.68
C ALA A 45 -11.80 -11.62 -19.27
N VAL A 46 -12.45 -11.34 -18.13
CA VAL A 46 -12.60 -9.98 -17.58
C VAL A 46 -11.24 -9.38 -17.23
N ILE A 47 -10.34 -10.16 -16.63
CA ILE A 47 -8.97 -9.72 -16.32
C ILE A 47 -8.24 -9.32 -17.60
N ARG A 48 -8.32 -10.15 -18.66
CA ARG A 48 -7.67 -9.86 -19.94
C ARG A 48 -8.24 -8.61 -20.61
N GLU A 49 -9.55 -8.50 -20.67
CA GLU A 49 -10.23 -7.34 -21.27
C GLU A 49 -9.84 -6.06 -20.54
N THR A 50 -9.89 -6.06 -19.20
CA THR A 50 -9.51 -4.91 -18.38
C THR A 50 -8.05 -4.49 -18.64
N ALA A 51 -7.13 -5.45 -18.67
CA ALA A 51 -5.72 -5.16 -18.94
C ALA A 51 -5.51 -4.54 -20.33
N ARG A 52 -6.19 -5.06 -21.36
CA ARG A 52 -6.12 -4.54 -22.73
C ARG A 52 -6.74 -3.15 -22.83
N GLU A 53 -7.85 -2.91 -22.13
CA GLU A 53 -8.48 -1.60 -22.07
C GLU A 53 -7.58 -0.57 -21.39
N MET A 54 -6.99 -0.90 -20.26
CA MET A 54 -5.99 -0.06 -19.58
C MET A 54 -4.85 0.31 -20.53
N ALA A 55 -4.31 -0.67 -21.26
CA ALA A 55 -3.22 -0.45 -22.21
C ALA A 55 -3.61 0.47 -23.37
N ARG A 56 -4.86 0.40 -23.83
CA ARG A 56 -5.38 1.23 -24.92
C ARG A 56 -5.39 2.72 -24.55
N PHE A 57 -5.62 3.04 -23.29
CA PHE A 57 -5.69 4.42 -22.80
C PHE A 57 -4.38 4.93 -22.19
N ARG A 58 -3.31 4.12 -22.16
CA ARG A 58 -2.02 4.55 -21.61
C ARG A 58 -1.46 5.78 -22.32
N PRO A 59 -0.73 6.68 -21.69
CA PRO A 59 -0.42 6.70 -20.26
C PRO A 59 -1.55 7.26 -19.38
N ALA A 60 -2.66 7.67 -19.99
CA ALA A 60 -3.80 8.29 -19.30
C ALA A 60 -4.69 7.25 -18.60
N THR A 61 -4.07 6.26 -17.99
CA THR A 61 -4.70 5.25 -17.14
C THR A 61 -4.05 5.30 -15.76
N LEU A 62 -4.89 5.33 -14.72
CA LEU A 62 -4.46 5.40 -13.34
C LEU A 62 -5.02 4.21 -12.57
N VAL A 63 -4.16 3.48 -11.89
CA VAL A 63 -4.56 2.46 -10.92
C VAL A 63 -4.27 2.99 -9.52
N HIS A 64 -5.32 3.40 -8.82
CA HIS A 64 -5.20 3.97 -7.48
C HIS A 64 -5.19 2.85 -6.43
N PRO A 65 -4.22 2.85 -5.49
CA PRO A 65 -4.09 1.78 -4.50
C PRO A 65 -5.24 1.74 -3.49
N GLY A 66 -6.00 2.82 -3.37
CA GLY A 66 -6.99 2.96 -2.31
C GLY A 66 -6.34 3.25 -0.96
N ARG A 67 -7.15 3.61 0.01
CA ARG A 67 -6.67 3.94 1.37
C ARG A 67 -6.36 2.69 2.19
N HIS A 68 -7.12 1.62 1.98
CA HIS A 68 -7.06 0.42 2.82
C HIS A 68 -6.22 -0.72 2.24
N ALA A 69 -5.50 -0.49 1.15
CA ALA A 69 -4.68 -1.50 0.49
C ALA A 69 -3.57 -2.09 1.37
N THR A 70 -3.23 -1.40 2.47
CA THR A 70 -2.14 -1.76 3.39
C THR A 70 -2.61 -2.16 4.79
N TRP A 71 -3.85 -2.62 4.95
CA TRP A 71 -4.42 -2.90 6.27
C TRP A 71 -4.52 -4.39 6.64
N TYR A 72 -4.22 -5.29 5.71
CA TYR A 72 -4.54 -6.72 5.84
C TYR A 72 -3.33 -7.65 5.99
N GLY A 73 -2.19 -7.12 6.37
CA GLY A 73 -0.95 -7.87 6.50
C GLY A 73 -0.29 -8.18 5.15
N ASP A 74 1.02 -8.33 5.15
CA ASP A 74 1.89 -8.54 3.97
C ASP A 74 1.59 -7.66 2.75
N ASP A 75 1.12 -6.45 3.04
CA ASP A 75 0.52 -5.54 2.06
C ASP A 75 1.54 -4.80 1.21
N ALA A 76 2.83 -4.89 1.56
CA ALA A 76 3.89 -4.26 0.80
C ALA A 76 3.94 -4.80 -0.64
N GLN A 77 3.74 -6.09 -0.83
CA GLN A 77 3.73 -6.72 -2.17
C GLN A 77 2.50 -6.30 -2.97
N ARG A 78 1.34 -6.20 -2.34
CA ARG A 78 0.11 -5.71 -2.98
C ARG A 78 0.28 -4.26 -3.44
N SER A 79 0.76 -3.39 -2.57
CA SER A 79 1.02 -1.99 -2.90
C SER A 79 2.08 -1.86 -4.01
N ARG A 80 3.11 -2.70 -3.98
CA ARG A 80 4.13 -2.78 -5.04
C ARG A 80 3.51 -3.21 -6.37
N ALA A 81 2.64 -4.23 -6.38
CA ALA A 81 1.96 -4.67 -7.59
C ALA A 81 1.14 -3.55 -8.25
N VAL A 82 0.40 -2.76 -7.46
CA VAL A 82 -0.34 -1.59 -7.95
C VAL A 82 0.60 -0.53 -8.51
N ALA A 83 1.71 -0.25 -7.84
CA ALA A 83 2.71 0.71 -8.30
C ALA A 83 3.37 0.26 -9.62
N LEU A 84 3.72 -1.03 -9.72
CA LEU A 84 4.30 -1.63 -10.93
C LEU A 84 3.31 -1.65 -12.10
N LEU A 85 2.01 -1.84 -11.85
CA LEU A 85 0.99 -1.74 -12.88
C LEU A 85 0.95 -0.35 -13.49
N ASN A 86 1.01 0.71 -12.67
CA ASN A 86 1.14 2.08 -13.16
C ASN A 86 2.45 2.31 -13.93
N ALA A 87 3.54 1.67 -13.53
CA ALA A 87 4.82 1.76 -14.23
C ALA A 87 4.76 1.07 -15.61
N LEU A 88 4.16 -0.12 -15.70
CA LEU A 88 3.95 -0.81 -16.98
C LEU A 88 3.08 0.00 -17.95
N LEU A 89 2.11 0.73 -17.42
CA LEU A 89 1.24 1.63 -18.23
C LEU A 89 1.92 2.97 -18.56
N GLY A 90 3.10 3.23 -18.02
CA GLY A 90 3.79 4.51 -18.19
C GLY A 90 3.05 5.69 -17.56
N SER A 91 2.27 5.45 -16.49
CA SER A 91 1.35 6.44 -15.92
C SER A 91 2.03 7.42 -14.96
N TRP A 92 3.17 7.05 -14.36
CA TRP A 92 3.83 7.88 -13.37
C TRP A 92 4.36 9.19 -13.96
N GLY A 93 3.92 10.31 -13.40
CA GLY A 93 4.39 11.65 -13.76
C GLY A 93 3.96 12.14 -15.15
N ARG A 94 3.04 11.46 -15.84
CA ARG A 94 2.57 11.81 -17.18
C ARG A 94 1.11 12.26 -17.19
N LYS A 95 0.76 13.11 -18.15
CA LYS A 95 -0.59 13.70 -18.28
C LYS A 95 -1.66 12.61 -18.38
N GLY A 96 -2.66 12.70 -17.50
CA GLY A 96 -3.73 11.71 -17.37
C GLY A 96 -3.38 10.48 -16.54
N GLY A 97 -2.11 10.34 -16.14
CA GLY A 97 -1.62 9.27 -15.29
C GLY A 97 -1.55 9.65 -13.81
N PHE A 98 -0.63 9.01 -13.11
CA PHE A 98 -0.50 9.15 -11.66
C PHE A 98 0.52 10.25 -11.29
N TYR A 99 0.07 11.24 -10.55
CA TYR A 99 0.94 12.24 -9.92
C TYR A 99 0.93 12.07 -8.42
N ALA A 100 2.11 12.12 -7.81
CA ALA A 100 2.20 12.28 -6.37
C ALA A 100 1.62 13.66 -6.00
N PRO A 101 0.72 13.74 -5.02
CA PRO A 101 0.18 15.01 -4.59
C PRO A 101 1.31 15.88 -4.03
N VAL A 102 1.37 17.14 -4.48
CA VAL A 102 2.23 18.14 -3.90
C VAL A 102 1.39 18.92 -2.90
N SER A 103 1.74 18.80 -1.62
CA SER A 103 1.09 19.58 -0.57
C SER A 103 1.46 21.04 -0.72
N MET A 104 0.46 21.93 -0.63
CA MET A 104 0.71 23.36 -0.47
C MET A 104 1.31 23.57 0.92
N ASP A 105 2.41 24.30 0.99
CA ASP A 105 2.99 24.69 2.27
C ASP A 105 2.12 25.81 2.87
N VAL A 106 1.21 25.40 3.75
CA VAL A 106 0.36 26.33 4.50
C VAL A 106 1.03 26.55 5.86
N PRO A 107 1.32 27.79 6.26
CA PRO A 107 1.85 28.05 7.58
C PRO A 107 1.01 27.37 8.67
N GLY A 108 1.66 26.50 9.45
CA GLY A 108 0.99 25.80 10.53
C GLY A 108 0.48 26.77 11.61
N TYR A 109 -0.60 26.40 12.28
CA TYR A 109 -1.01 27.11 13.47
C TYR A 109 0.11 27.04 14.53
N PRO A 110 0.45 28.16 15.19
CA PRO A 110 1.56 28.19 16.14
C PRO A 110 1.17 27.44 17.43
N TYR A 111 1.24 26.14 17.39
CA TYR A 111 1.07 25.32 18.59
C TYR A 111 2.29 25.49 19.52
N PRO A 112 2.08 25.51 20.84
CA PRO A 112 3.21 25.44 21.76
C PRO A 112 3.98 24.12 21.54
N ALA A 113 5.29 24.15 21.71
CA ALA A 113 6.12 22.96 21.62
C ALA A 113 5.66 21.93 22.65
N TYR A 114 5.42 20.69 22.20
CA TYR A 114 5.18 19.60 23.13
C TYR A 114 6.44 19.30 23.94
N PRO A 115 6.30 18.97 25.23
CA PRO A 115 7.45 18.52 26.00
C PRO A 115 8.03 17.24 25.37
N ALA A 116 9.33 17.07 25.49
CA ALA A 116 9.99 15.84 25.03
C ALA A 116 9.37 14.63 25.72
N ALA A 117 9.10 13.59 24.95
CA ALA A 117 8.56 12.34 25.52
C ALA A 117 9.59 11.73 26.49
N ALA A 118 9.15 11.44 27.71
CA ALA A 118 10.00 10.82 28.73
C ALA A 118 10.39 9.37 28.39
N ARG A 119 9.67 8.74 27.47
CA ARG A 119 9.87 7.34 27.06
C ARG A 119 9.72 7.23 25.55
N GLY A 120 10.33 6.18 24.98
CA GLY A 120 10.14 5.84 23.57
C GLY A 120 8.70 5.46 23.23
N LYS A 121 8.41 5.36 21.94
CA LYS A 121 7.08 4.97 21.46
C LYS A 121 6.70 3.57 21.91
N VAL A 122 5.49 3.40 22.44
CA VAL A 122 4.94 2.09 22.81
C VAL A 122 4.55 1.26 21.60
N ASP A 123 4.22 1.90 20.50
CA ASP A 123 3.69 1.29 19.28
C ASP A 123 4.77 0.76 18.33
N ASN A 124 6.01 1.17 18.49
CA ASN A 124 7.13 0.70 17.67
C ASN A 124 8.43 0.56 18.50
N PRO A 125 8.44 -0.31 19.51
CA PRO A 125 9.59 -0.46 20.38
C PRO A 125 10.81 -0.97 19.60
N GLY A 126 11.95 -0.31 19.79
CA GLY A 126 13.20 -0.66 19.13
C GLY A 126 13.22 -0.48 17.61
N GLY A 127 12.22 0.20 17.04
CA GLY A 127 12.16 0.43 15.59
C GLY A 127 11.88 -0.83 14.77
N LYS A 128 11.14 -1.78 15.32
CA LYS A 128 10.74 -3.04 14.66
C LYS A 128 10.18 -2.82 13.24
N TYR A 129 9.50 -1.69 13.04
CA TYR A 129 8.93 -1.28 11.74
C TYR A 129 9.63 -0.01 11.27
N PRO A 130 10.74 -0.13 10.52
CA PRO A 130 11.61 1.01 10.18
C PRO A 130 10.96 2.08 9.29
N PHE A 131 9.94 1.71 8.53
CA PHE A 131 9.20 2.63 7.66
C PHE A 131 7.98 3.28 8.31
N ALA A 132 7.66 2.91 9.56
CA ALA A 132 6.54 3.49 10.29
C ALA A 132 6.97 4.84 10.90
N LEU A 133 6.67 5.92 10.21
CA LEU A 133 6.95 7.28 10.67
C LEU A 133 5.92 7.79 11.66
N GLU A 134 4.69 7.31 11.54
CA GLU A 134 3.56 7.66 12.39
C GLU A 134 3.26 6.58 13.43
N THR A 135 2.08 6.64 14.02
CA THR A 135 1.62 5.70 15.03
C THR A 135 1.20 4.37 14.39
N LEU A 136 1.69 3.27 14.94
CA LEU A 136 1.26 1.92 14.57
C LEU A 136 0.16 1.43 15.50
N THR A 137 -1.06 1.40 15.01
CA THR A 137 -2.23 1.01 15.83
C THR A 137 -2.12 -0.43 16.32
N THR A 138 -1.62 -1.35 15.49
CA THR A 138 -1.37 -2.73 15.89
C THR A 138 -0.31 -2.81 16.97
N GLY A 139 0.73 -1.98 16.92
CA GLY A 139 1.76 -1.88 17.94
C GLY A 139 1.24 -1.35 19.29
N ILE A 140 0.33 -0.38 19.28
CA ILE A 140 -0.34 0.08 20.50
C ILE A 140 -1.14 -1.05 21.14
N ARG A 141 -1.89 -1.82 20.36
CA ARG A 141 -2.63 -2.99 20.85
C ARG A 141 -1.68 -4.02 21.47
N GLU A 142 -0.63 -4.41 20.76
CA GLU A 142 0.38 -5.33 21.22
C GLU A 142 1.03 -4.84 22.52
N GLY A 143 1.41 -3.57 22.59
CA GLY A 143 1.97 -2.94 23.80
C GLY A 143 0.99 -2.91 24.97
N THR A 144 -0.31 -2.75 24.69
CA THR A 144 -1.35 -2.81 25.73
C THR A 144 -1.51 -4.21 26.30
N ILE A 145 -1.54 -5.23 25.45
CA ILE A 145 -1.69 -6.63 25.85
C ILE A 145 -0.46 -7.12 26.63
N THR A 146 0.73 -6.81 26.14
CA THR A 146 1.98 -7.32 26.70
C THR A 146 2.55 -6.50 27.84
N GLY A 147 2.14 -5.24 27.95
CA GLY A 147 2.73 -4.28 28.87
C GLY A 147 4.16 -3.86 28.50
N GLN A 148 4.61 -4.14 27.28
CA GLN A 148 5.97 -3.85 26.83
C GLN A 148 5.96 -2.74 25.75
N PRO A 149 6.94 -1.84 25.75
CA PRO A 149 8.09 -1.68 26.66
C PRO A 149 7.72 -1.07 28.02
N TYR A 150 6.48 -0.65 28.17
CA TYR A 150 5.88 -0.21 29.43
C TYR A 150 4.33 -0.34 29.35
N PRO A 151 3.63 -0.56 30.47
CA PRO A 151 2.20 -0.78 30.46
C PRO A 151 1.42 0.50 30.08
N ALA A 152 0.47 0.37 29.16
CA ALA A 152 -0.55 1.38 28.92
C ALA A 152 -1.57 1.33 30.07
N LYS A 153 -1.67 2.41 30.85
CA LYS A 153 -2.53 2.45 32.04
C LYS A 153 -3.92 3.08 31.81
N GLY A 154 -4.15 3.62 30.63
CA GLY A 154 -5.42 4.22 30.28
C GLY A 154 -5.53 4.40 28.78
N TRP A 155 -6.79 4.32 28.30
CA TRP A 155 -7.14 4.56 26.92
C TRP A 155 -8.16 5.70 26.84
N PHE A 156 -7.91 6.64 25.95
CA PHE A 156 -8.88 7.64 25.56
C PHE A 156 -9.28 7.38 24.10
N THR A 157 -10.52 6.96 23.89
CA THR A 157 -11.05 6.63 22.58
C THR A 157 -11.97 7.74 22.08
N TYR A 158 -11.68 8.29 20.90
CA TYR A 158 -12.50 9.32 20.28
C TYR A 158 -12.80 8.95 18.82
N ALA A 159 -14.08 9.00 18.44
CA ALA A 159 -14.59 8.82 17.09
C ALA A 159 -14.06 7.56 16.35
N THR A 160 -13.81 6.48 17.07
CA THR A 160 -13.38 5.21 16.49
C THR A 160 -13.97 4.00 17.23
N ASN A 161 -14.24 2.94 16.50
CA ASN A 161 -14.49 1.61 17.04
C ASN A 161 -13.25 0.75 16.81
N LEU A 162 -12.49 0.52 17.88
CA LEU A 162 -11.21 -0.19 17.78
C LEU A 162 -11.38 -1.64 17.29
N VAL A 163 -12.48 -2.29 17.59
CA VAL A 163 -12.74 -3.68 17.21
C VAL A 163 -13.00 -3.79 15.72
N THR A 164 -13.97 -3.01 15.20
CA THR A 164 -14.37 -3.15 13.79
C THR A 164 -13.54 -2.32 12.82
N ALA A 165 -12.86 -1.26 13.31
CA ALA A 165 -12.07 -0.37 12.46
C ALA A 165 -10.60 -0.82 12.31
N ARG A 166 -10.21 -1.93 12.92
CA ARG A 166 -8.82 -2.40 12.92
C ARG A 166 -8.73 -3.85 12.47
N PRO A 167 -7.62 -4.25 11.79
CA PRO A 167 -7.39 -5.65 11.46
C PRO A 167 -7.27 -6.51 12.71
N ASN A 168 -7.67 -7.78 12.57
CA ASN A 168 -7.62 -8.79 13.63
C ASN A 168 -8.49 -8.43 14.84
N GLU A 169 -9.81 -8.51 14.64
CA GLU A 169 -10.83 -8.24 15.65
C GLU A 169 -10.67 -9.11 16.90
N ALA A 170 -10.42 -10.39 16.72
CA ALA A 170 -10.28 -11.34 17.82
C ALA A 170 -9.14 -10.97 18.78
N GLU A 171 -8.05 -10.45 18.27
CA GLU A 171 -6.93 -9.98 19.09
C GLU A 171 -7.22 -8.62 19.74
N THR A 172 -8.07 -7.81 19.14
CA THR A 172 -8.48 -6.52 19.71
C THR A 172 -9.47 -6.67 20.86
N ILE A 173 -10.28 -7.74 20.85
CA ILE A 173 -11.21 -8.08 21.94
C ILE A 173 -10.49 -8.68 23.16
N ARG A 174 -9.37 -9.33 22.94
CA ARG A 174 -8.53 -9.96 23.99
C ARG A 174 -7.98 -8.95 24.99
#